data_e4503f334ad9b31edae7c114c8206813
#
_entry.id   e4503f334ad9b31edae7c114c8206813
#
_cell.length_a   1.000
_cell.length_b   1.000
_cell.length_c   1.000
_cell.angle_alpha   90.00
_cell.angle_beta   90.00
_cell.angle_gamma   90.00
#
_symmetry.space_group_name_H-M   'P 1'
#
loop_
_entity.id
_entity.type
_entity.pdbx_description
1 polymer ?
#
loop_
_entity_poly.entity_id
_entity_poly.type
_entity_poly.pdbx_seq_one_letter_code
_entity_poly.pdbx_strand_id
1 'polypeptide(L)'
;MKKKGEPEYPTSSTLRSSEKQAQAMKVARAQHATETAQDYLEAIADLIDQKGEARVVDLASRLGISHATVIQTVRRLQRDKFVTSEPYRAIFLTIKGRKIANEARHRHAVTLALLKKLGVRTEVAEADAEGMEHHVSQETLEAFEKFTGITAAEV
;
A
#
# COMPACT_ATOMS: atom_id res chain seq x y z
N MET A 1 28.48 -18.13 35.59
CA MET A 1 28.18 -16.71 35.26
C MET A 1 27.40 -16.65 33.93
N LYS A 2 26.08 -16.39 33.99
CA LYS A 2 25.29 -16.19 32.76
C LYS A 2 25.66 -14.83 32.16
N LYS A 3 26.11 -14.81 30.90
CA LYS A 3 26.33 -13.57 30.15
C LYS A 3 25.01 -12.84 29.98
N LYS A 4 24.92 -11.63 30.50
CA LYS A 4 23.79 -10.71 30.37
C LYS A 4 23.74 -10.26 28.89
N GLY A 5 22.70 -10.64 28.13
CA GLY A 5 22.38 -9.97 26.88
C GLY A 5 22.30 -10.80 25.59
N GLU A 6 22.37 -12.14 25.64
CA GLU A 6 22.05 -12.91 24.44
C GLU A 6 20.54 -12.99 24.24
N PRO A 7 20.01 -12.70 23.03
CA PRO A 7 18.60 -12.85 22.73
C PRO A 7 18.19 -14.32 22.88
N GLU A 8 17.13 -14.58 23.63
CA GLU A 8 16.54 -15.91 23.72
C GLU A 8 15.78 -16.22 22.42
N TYR A 9 16.36 -17.08 21.60
CA TYR A 9 15.68 -17.56 20.39
C TYR A 9 14.62 -18.62 20.77
N PRO A 10 13.48 -18.63 20.05
CA PRO A 10 12.41 -19.60 20.34
C PRO A 10 12.91 -21.03 20.16
N THR A 11 12.64 -21.88 21.15
CA THR A 11 12.94 -23.31 21.09
C THR A 11 12.01 -24.04 20.12
N SER A 12 12.32 -25.27 19.73
CA SER A 12 11.51 -26.06 18.80
C SER A 12 10.05 -26.24 19.25
N SER A 13 9.78 -26.19 20.55
CA SER A 13 8.42 -26.26 21.13
C SER A 13 7.58 -25.01 20.93
N THR A 14 8.22 -23.86 20.59
CA THR A 14 7.54 -22.59 20.30
C THR A 14 7.40 -22.32 18.80
N LEU A 15 7.94 -23.20 17.94
CA LEU A 15 7.81 -23.06 16.49
C LEU A 15 6.37 -23.36 16.05
N ARG A 16 5.87 -22.55 15.11
CA ARG A 16 4.56 -22.79 14.49
C ARG A 16 4.56 -24.13 13.73
N SER A 17 3.46 -24.87 13.78
CA SER A 17 3.32 -26.02 12.88
C SER A 17 3.42 -25.60 11.41
N SER A 18 3.85 -26.52 10.54
CA SER A 18 3.96 -26.26 9.10
C SER A 18 2.66 -25.77 8.48
N GLU A 19 1.51 -26.30 8.94
CA GLU A 19 0.19 -25.89 8.47
C GLU A 19 -0.16 -24.45 8.89
N LYS A 20 0.10 -24.09 10.15
CA LYS A 20 -0.09 -22.70 10.64
C LYS A 20 0.82 -21.72 9.92
N GLN A 21 2.06 -22.14 9.62
CA GLN A 21 2.99 -21.31 8.86
C GLN A 21 2.52 -21.16 7.41
N ALA A 22 2.11 -22.23 6.75
CA ALA A 22 1.58 -22.20 5.38
C ALA A 22 0.34 -21.29 5.28
N GLN A 23 -0.58 -21.38 6.23
CA GLN A 23 -1.76 -20.52 6.29
C GLN A 23 -1.38 -19.03 6.49
N ALA A 24 -0.48 -18.73 7.40
CA ALA A 24 0.02 -17.37 7.61
C ALA A 24 0.66 -16.80 6.34
N MET A 25 1.48 -17.59 5.64
CA MET A 25 2.12 -17.19 4.37
C MET A 25 1.09 -16.99 3.25
N LYS A 26 0.01 -17.78 3.22
CA LYS A 26 -1.08 -17.58 2.25
C LYS A 26 -1.81 -16.26 2.49
N VAL A 27 -2.11 -15.93 3.74
CA VAL A 27 -2.72 -14.66 4.13
C VAL A 27 -1.80 -13.50 3.77
N ALA A 28 -0.51 -13.56 4.12
CA ALA A 28 0.47 -12.53 3.79
C ALA A 28 0.57 -12.27 2.27
N ARG A 29 0.58 -13.33 1.45
CA ARG A 29 0.59 -13.18 -0.02
C ARG A 29 -0.68 -12.50 -0.56
N ALA A 30 -1.85 -12.82 0.02
CA ALA A 30 -3.10 -12.18 -0.38
C ALA A 30 -3.12 -10.69 -0.01
N GLN A 31 -2.62 -10.34 1.18
CA GLN A 31 -2.46 -8.95 1.62
C GLN A 31 -1.52 -8.18 0.68
N HIS A 32 -0.34 -8.72 0.40
CA HIS A 32 0.63 -8.09 -0.51
C HIS A 32 0.07 -7.87 -1.92
N ALA A 33 -0.77 -8.77 -2.44
CA ALA A 33 -1.44 -8.57 -3.72
C ALA A 33 -2.45 -7.41 -3.68
N THR A 34 -3.09 -7.19 -2.53
CA THR A 34 -4.01 -6.08 -2.30
C THR A 34 -3.26 -4.74 -2.20
N GLU A 35 -2.16 -4.70 -1.44
CA GLU A 35 -1.26 -3.55 -1.32
C GLU A 35 -0.77 -3.11 -2.69
N THR A 36 -0.20 -4.03 -3.48
CA THR A 36 0.24 -3.73 -4.84
C THR A 36 -0.88 -3.14 -5.70
N ALA A 37 -2.12 -3.63 -5.56
CA ALA A 37 -3.25 -3.06 -6.30
C ALA A 37 -3.57 -1.63 -5.86
N GLN A 38 -3.52 -1.35 -4.56
CA GLN A 38 -3.73 -0.01 -4.01
C GLN A 38 -2.66 0.97 -4.51
N ASP A 39 -1.37 0.62 -4.42
CA ASP A 39 -0.25 1.43 -4.90
C ASP A 39 -0.39 1.81 -6.37
N TYR A 40 -0.76 0.83 -7.21
CA TYR A 40 -0.97 1.09 -8.63
C TYR A 40 -2.17 2.00 -8.90
N LEU A 41 -3.27 1.79 -8.20
CA LEU A 41 -4.48 2.59 -8.39
C LEU A 41 -4.26 4.04 -7.92
N GLU A 42 -3.53 4.23 -6.85
CA GLU A 42 -3.11 5.53 -6.37
C GLU A 42 -2.18 6.21 -7.38
N ALA A 43 -1.13 5.54 -7.84
CA ALA A 43 -0.21 6.07 -8.84
C ALA A 43 -0.92 6.43 -10.17
N ILE A 44 -1.90 5.62 -10.60
CA ILE A 44 -2.73 5.92 -11.79
C ILE A 44 -3.58 7.16 -11.53
N ALA A 45 -4.20 7.27 -10.35
CA ALA A 45 -5.00 8.43 -9.98
C ALA A 45 -4.16 9.71 -10.02
N ASP A 46 -2.98 9.68 -9.42
CA ASP A 46 -2.05 10.81 -9.39
C ASP A 46 -1.61 11.26 -10.80
N LEU A 47 -1.30 10.30 -11.67
CA LEU A 47 -0.93 10.60 -13.06
C LEU A 47 -2.07 11.23 -13.83
N ILE A 48 -3.30 10.71 -13.65
CA ILE A 48 -4.50 11.30 -14.28
C ILE A 48 -4.71 12.73 -13.77
N ASP A 49 -4.61 12.95 -12.47
CA ASP A 49 -4.84 14.27 -11.85
C ASP A 49 -3.75 15.28 -12.24
N GLN A 50 -2.49 14.82 -12.45
CA GLN A 50 -1.35 15.68 -12.82
C GLN A 50 -1.23 15.92 -14.34
N LYS A 51 -1.52 14.91 -15.18
CA LYS A 51 -1.23 14.91 -16.62
C LYS A 51 -2.47 14.67 -17.49
N GLY A 52 -3.63 14.38 -16.89
CA GLY A 52 -4.86 14.02 -17.59
C GLY A 52 -4.96 12.54 -18.01
N GLU A 53 -3.86 11.80 -17.99
CA GLU A 53 -3.83 10.37 -18.33
C GLU A 53 -2.70 9.63 -17.62
N ALA A 54 -2.82 8.31 -17.48
CA ALA A 54 -1.75 7.44 -17.01
C ALA A 54 -1.30 6.51 -18.14
N ARG A 55 0.02 6.34 -18.30
CA ARG A 55 0.61 5.43 -19.28
C ARG A 55 1.58 4.46 -18.62
N VAL A 56 1.81 3.31 -19.28
CA VAL A 56 2.74 2.28 -18.77
C VAL A 56 4.12 2.87 -18.48
N VAL A 57 4.62 3.75 -19.36
CA VAL A 57 5.95 4.38 -19.20
C VAL A 57 6.00 5.27 -17.95
N ASP A 58 4.95 6.04 -17.69
CA ASP A 58 4.87 6.91 -16.51
C ASP A 58 4.79 6.12 -15.22
N LEU A 59 3.98 5.04 -15.22
CA LEU A 59 3.87 4.13 -14.08
C LEU A 59 5.19 3.41 -13.81
N ALA A 60 5.87 2.90 -14.83
CA ALA A 60 7.16 2.25 -14.69
C ALA A 60 8.20 3.18 -14.05
N SER A 61 8.25 4.45 -14.51
CA SER A 61 9.12 5.47 -13.95
C SER A 61 8.76 5.81 -12.51
N ARG A 62 7.46 6.04 -12.23
CA ARG A 62 6.98 6.45 -10.89
C ARG A 62 7.18 5.36 -9.85
N LEU A 63 6.94 4.10 -10.21
CA LEU A 63 7.05 2.95 -9.29
C LEU A 63 8.45 2.32 -9.28
N GLY A 64 9.37 2.76 -10.14
CA GLY A 64 10.73 2.21 -10.21
C GLY A 64 10.80 0.77 -10.67
N ILE A 65 9.91 0.34 -11.57
CA ILE A 65 9.78 -1.05 -12.03
C ILE A 65 9.78 -1.17 -13.55
N SER A 66 9.93 -2.40 -14.07
CA SER A 66 9.96 -2.64 -15.51
C SER A 66 8.57 -2.44 -16.17
N HIS A 67 8.57 -2.04 -17.44
CA HIS A 67 7.36 -1.96 -18.26
C HIS A 67 6.60 -3.29 -18.31
N ALA A 68 7.32 -4.41 -18.37
CA ALA A 68 6.71 -5.75 -18.39
C ALA A 68 5.92 -6.03 -17.11
N THR A 69 6.46 -5.66 -15.96
CA THR A 69 5.80 -5.78 -14.66
C THR A 69 4.54 -4.90 -14.61
N VAL A 70 4.64 -3.65 -15.09
CA VAL A 70 3.47 -2.75 -15.17
C VAL A 70 2.37 -3.36 -16.03
N ILE A 71 2.70 -3.83 -17.24
CA ILE A 71 1.73 -4.42 -18.16
C ILE A 71 1.01 -5.62 -17.54
N GLN A 72 1.74 -6.51 -16.86
CA GLN A 72 1.14 -7.66 -16.17
C GLN A 72 0.18 -7.24 -15.07
N THR A 73 0.57 -6.26 -14.25
CA THR A 73 -0.27 -5.77 -13.15
C THR A 73 -1.49 -5.03 -13.69
N VAL A 74 -1.35 -4.17 -14.70
CA VAL A 74 -2.48 -3.47 -15.34
C VAL A 74 -3.48 -4.46 -15.95
N ARG A 75 -3.02 -5.54 -16.59
CA ARG A 75 -3.91 -6.62 -17.09
C ARG A 75 -4.70 -7.29 -15.96
N ARG A 76 -4.08 -7.50 -14.81
CA ARG A 76 -4.77 -8.03 -13.61
C ARG A 76 -5.81 -7.05 -13.11
N LEU A 77 -5.46 -5.77 -12.94
CA LEU A 77 -6.37 -4.72 -12.49
C LEU A 77 -7.54 -4.53 -13.47
N GLN A 78 -7.30 -4.70 -14.77
CA GLN A 78 -8.34 -4.64 -15.81
C GLN A 78 -9.31 -5.83 -15.70
N ARG A 79 -8.80 -7.06 -15.52
CA ARG A 79 -9.60 -8.26 -15.26
C ARG A 79 -10.47 -8.10 -14.00
N ASP A 80 -9.91 -7.49 -12.95
CA ASP A 80 -10.57 -7.25 -11.66
C ASP A 80 -11.49 -6.00 -11.71
N LYS A 81 -11.62 -5.36 -12.89
CA LYS A 81 -12.48 -4.20 -13.19
C LYS A 81 -12.13 -2.94 -12.39
N PHE A 82 -10.89 -2.73 -12.05
CA PHE A 82 -10.40 -1.51 -11.41
C PHE A 82 -9.97 -0.45 -12.41
N VAL A 83 -9.48 -0.87 -13.58
CA VAL A 83 -9.02 0.02 -14.64
C VAL A 83 -9.61 -0.39 -15.99
N THR A 84 -9.62 0.57 -16.93
CA THR A 84 -9.82 0.34 -18.36
C THR A 84 -8.54 0.73 -19.10
N SER A 85 -8.12 -0.07 -20.04
CA SER A 85 -6.94 0.18 -20.88
C SER A 85 -7.06 -0.59 -22.17
N GLU A 86 -6.54 -0.02 -23.26
CA GLU A 86 -6.31 -0.69 -24.54
C GLU A 86 -4.79 -0.79 -24.79
N PRO A 87 -4.32 -1.73 -25.60
CA PRO A 87 -2.91 -1.82 -25.97
C PRO A 87 -2.38 -0.49 -26.50
N TYR A 88 -1.24 -0.04 -25.94
CA TYR A 88 -0.57 1.23 -26.30
C TYR A 88 -1.37 2.50 -25.99
N ARG A 89 -2.50 2.40 -25.30
CA ARG A 89 -3.37 3.52 -24.92
C ARG A 89 -3.18 3.91 -23.45
N ALA A 90 -3.82 5.01 -23.09
CA ALA A 90 -3.89 5.47 -21.70
C ALA A 90 -4.68 4.49 -20.82
N ILE A 91 -4.35 4.49 -19.54
CA ILE A 91 -4.99 3.71 -18.50
C ILE A 91 -5.90 4.66 -17.71
N PHE A 92 -7.16 4.28 -17.53
CA PHE A 92 -8.14 5.05 -16.77
C PHE A 92 -8.70 4.22 -15.63
N LEU A 93 -9.04 4.88 -14.52
CA LEU A 93 -9.71 4.25 -13.39
C LEU A 93 -11.20 4.07 -13.69
N THR A 94 -11.74 2.93 -13.29
CA THR A 94 -13.20 2.77 -13.14
C THR A 94 -13.66 3.49 -11.85
N ILE A 95 -14.98 3.61 -11.64
CA ILE A 95 -15.53 4.12 -10.39
C ILE A 95 -15.00 3.30 -9.19
N LYS A 96 -14.93 1.98 -9.33
CA LYS A 96 -14.40 1.07 -8.32
C LYS A 96 -12.91 1.32 -8.06
N GLY A 97 -12.12 1.49 -9.12
CA GLY A 97 -10.69 1.79 -9.00
C GLY A 97 -10.43 3.15 -8.37
N ARG A 98 -11.19 4.19 -8.75
CA ARG A 98 -11.07 5.53 -8.15
C ARG A 98 -11.38 5.53 -6.66
N LYS A 99 -12.39 4.78 -6.23
CA LYS A 99 -12.73 4.63 -4.81
C LYS A 99 -11.55 4.08 -4.02
N ILE A 100 -10.94 2.98 -4.49
CA ILE A 100 -9.78 2.36 -3.81
C ILE A 100 -8.57 3.31 -3.81
N ALA A 101 -8.30 4.01 -4.91
CA ALA A 101 -7.24 4.99 -4.96
C ALA A 101 -7.42 6.11 -3.92
N ASN A 102 -8.63 6.63 -3.79
CA ASN A 102 -8.93 7.67 -2.80
C ASN A 102 -8.82 7.15 -1.36
N GLU A 103 -9.25 5.91 -1.10
CA GLU A 103 -9.07 5.26 0.21
C GLU A 103 -7.59 5.09 0.55
N ALA A 104 -6.74 4.70 -0.42
CA ALA A 104 -5.31 4.57 -0.24
C ALA A 104 -4.67 5.93 0.10
N ARG A 105 -4.95 6.97 -0.68
CA ARG A 105 -4.48 8.35 -0.42
C ARG A 105 -4.86 8.84 0.97
N HIS A 106 -6.10 8.59 1.39
CA HIS A 106 -6.57 8.98 2.70
C HIS A 106 -5.79 8.26 3.81
N ARG A 107 -5.59 6.95 3.70
CA ARG A 107 -4.81 6.15 4.65
C ARG A 107 -3.37 6.67 4.75
N HIS A 108 -2.74 6.94 3.60
CA HIS A 108 -1.41 7.54 3.52
C HIS A 108 -1.36 8.88 4.26
N ALA A 109 -2.24 9.82 3.92
CA ALA A 109 -2.27 11.15 4.51
C ALA A 109 -2.44 11.12 6.04
N VAL A 110 -3.35 10.28 6.54
CA VAL A 110 -3.60 10.13 7.98
C VAL A 110 -2.41 9.53 8.70
N THR A 111 -1.81 8.48 8.13
CA THR A 111 -0.63 7.80 8.70
C THR A 111 0.58 8.75 8.73
N LEU A 112 0.84 9.44 7.63
CA LEU A 112 1.91 10.42 7.52
C LEU A 112 1.74 11.57 8.53
N ALA A 113 0.52 12.10 8.65
CA ALA A 113 0.22 13.17 9.60
C ALA A 113 0.42 12.73 11.05
N LEU A 114 0.03 11.49 11.38
CA LEU A 114 0.29 10.93 12.70
C LEU A 114 1.78 10.89 13.01
N LEU A 115 2.58 10.34 12.11
CA LEU A 115 4.03 10.23 12.31
C LEU A 115 4.69 11.60 12.48
N LYS A 116 4.31 12.59 11.65
CA LYS A 116 4.78 13.97 11.79
C LYS A 116 4.36 14.60 13.13
N LYS A 117 3.14 14.36 13.57
CA LYS A 117 2.63 14.88 14.84
C LYS A 117 3.32 14.24 16.06
N LEU A 118 3.80 13.01 15.92
CA LEU A 118 4.63 12.33 16.92
C LEU A 118 6.10 12.79 16.92
N GLY A 119 6.49 13.68 16.01
CA GLY A 119 7.84 14.24 15.92
C GLY A 119 8.81 13.42 15.06
N VAL A 120 8.32 12.48 14.26
CA VAL A 120 9.14 11.75 13.28
C VAL A 120 9.54 12.74 12.16
N ARG A 121 10.82 12.73 11.77
CA ARG A 121 11.32 13.58 10.69
C ARG A 121 10.59 13.25 9.38
N THR A 122 10.34 14.27 8.56
CA THR A 122 9.50 14.14 7.35
C THR A 122 9.94 13.01 6.45
N GLU A 123 11.23 12.90 6.13
CA GLU A 123 11.76 11.88 5.22
C GLU A 123 11.58 10.45 5.76
N VAL A 124 11.68 10.29 7.08
CA VAL A 124 11.45 9.01 7.76
C VAL A 124 9.96 8.71 7.81
N ALA A 125 9.14 9.72 8.13
CA ALA A 125 7.68 9.57 8.20
C ALA A 125 7.07 9.20 6.86
N GLU A 126 7.57 9.76 5.75
CA GLU A 126 7.14 9.39 4.39
C GLU A 126 7.47 7.94 4.07
N ALA A 127 8.71 7.50 4.34
CA ALA A 127 9.11 6.12 4.11
C ALA A 127 8.34 5.11 4.99
N ASP A 128 8.10 5.43 6.25
CA ASP A 128 7.37 4.56 7.18
C ASP A 128 5.87 4.52 6.85
N ALA A 129 5.28 5.64 6.42
CA ALA A 129 3.87 5.71 6.06
C ALA A 129 3.53 4.77 4.91
N GLU A 130 4.37 4.70 3.86
CA GLU A 130 4.22 3.77 2.72
C GLU A 130 4.05 2.30 3.16
N GLY A 131 4.77 1.89 4.20
CA GLY A 131 4.65 0.53 4.72
C GLY A 131 3.50 0.35 5.72
N MET A 132 3.26 1.34 6.58
CA MET A 132 2.31 1.23 7.68
C MET A 132 0.85 1.29 7.21
N GLU A 133 0.53 2.13 6.24
CA GLU A 133 -0.84 2.41 5.80
C GLU A 133 -1.62 1.15 5.40
N HIS A 134 -0.95 0.20 4.78
CA HIS A 134 -1.57 -1.05 4.32
C HIS A 134 -1.91 -2.02 5.46
N HIS A 135 -1.23 -1.90 6.60
CA HIS A 135 -1.38 -2.81 7.75
C HIS A 135 -2.21 -2.25 8.90
N VAL A 136 -2.58 -0.97 8.82
CA VAL A 136 -3.42 -0.32 9.81
C VAL A 136 -4.87 -0.78 9.66
N SER A 137 -5.48 -1.29 10.75
CA SER A 137 -6.90 -1.65 10.75
C SER A 137 -7.79 -0.40 10.63
N GLN A 138 -9.04 -0.59 10.24
CA GLN A 138 -9.99 0.53 10.15
C GLN A 138 -10.19 1.22 11.51
N GLU A 139 -10.30 0.46 12.59
CA GLU A 139 -10.40 1.00 13.96
C GLU A 139 -9.19 1.85 14.34
N THR A 140 -7.98 1.37 13.99
CA THR A 140 -6.74 2.11 14.25
C THR A 140 -6.67 3.37 13.40
N LEU A 141 -7.07 3.31 12.13
CA LEU A 141 -7.12 4.47 11.25
C LEU A 141 -8.04 5.56 11.79
N GLU A 142 -9.24 5.20 12.25
CA GLU A 142 -10.19 6.12 12.89
C GLU A 142 -9.63 6.77 14.16
N ALA A 143 -8.82 6.03 14.94
CA ALA A 143 -8.11 6.60 16.09
C ALA A 143 -7.05 7.61 15.65
N PHE A 144 -6.33 7.32 14.56
CA PHE A 144 -5.34 8.24 13.96
C PHE A 144 -6.02 9.51 13.43
N GLU A 145 -7.15 9.39 12.75
CA GLU A 145 -7.97 10.53 12.27
C GLU A 145 -8.35 11.45 13.44
N LYS A 146 -8.90 10.88 14.50
CA LYS A 146 -9.27 11.65 15.70
C LYS A 146 -8.07 12.36 16.33
N PHE A 147 -6.92 11.71 16.36
CA PHE A 147 -5.71 12.29 16.96
C PHE A 147 -5.09 13.37 16.06
N THR A 148 -5.08 13.18 14.75
CA THR A 148 -4.49 14.11 13.78
C THR A 148 -5.42 15.27 13.46
N GLY A 149 -6.73 15.05 13.48
CA GLY A 149 -7.76 15.98 13.02
C GLY A 149 -8.00 15.94 11.51
N ILE A 150 -7.36 15.01 10.78
CA ILE A 150 -7.56 14.85 9.34
C ILE A 150 -8.80 14.01 9.08
N THR A 151 -9.64 14.46 8.15
CA THR A 151 -10.85 13.75 7.71
C THR A 151 -10.79 13.40 6.23
N ALA A 152 -11.58 12.41 5.81
CA ALA A 152 -11.65 11.99 4.41
C ALA A 152 -12.12 13.10 3.42
N ALA A 153 -12.61 14.23 3.92
CA ALA A 153 -13.04 15.37 3.10
C ALA A 153 -11.87 16.33 2.76
N GLU A 154 -10.68 16.15 3.37
CA GLU A 154 -9.54 17.06 3.25
C GLU A 154 -8.39 16.46 2.41
N VAL A 155 -8.59 15.26 1.85
CA VAL A 155 -7.61 14.51 1.04
C VAL A 155 -8.18 14.24 -0.42
#